data_772a4ac2933c9fa50a672bff68112b61
#
_entry.id   772a4ac2933c9fa50a672bff68112b61
#
_cell.length_a   1.000
_cell.length_b   1.000
_cell.length_c   1.000
_cell.angle_alpha   90.00
_cell.angle_beta   90.00
_cell.angle_gamma   90.00
#
_symmetry.space_group_name_H-M   'P 1'
#
loop_
_entity.id
_entity.type
_entity.pdbx_description
1 polymer ?
#
loop_
_entity_poly.entity_id
_entity_poly.type
_entity_poly.pdbx_seq_one_letter_code
_entity_poly.pdbx_strand_id
1 'polypeptide(L)'
;RQYSEFLGFKLKVRKKGRKYVVRSHMSNKAYQKAHEKLSEEVKKLAHASEDAQFIQLQKYNSVVAGLHEYYGIATEASHDFGRVGFDINKQLRNRLKGDLSKTGYLKDGFIKQKYGQSRQLRFLHKRPVVPIGYARPKNAQHKRKAVNKYTPEGRKLIHKNLQIDTGTMLWVMRNPVRGRSIEYADNRISLYAAQYGKCAVTGKVMAPHDIHCHHKVPVSKGGTDEYANLILICKDVHTILHASQNPTIERLLNFLNLEPMQLTKLNKLRVLAEMPPINL
;
A
#
# COMPACT_ATOMS: atom_id res chain seq x y z
N ARG A 1 -24.88 -30.18 -3.21
CA ARG A 1 -24.02 -29.34 -4.11
C ARG A 1 -23.09 -28.51 -3.24
N GLN A 2 -21.85 -28.99 -3.03
CA GLN A 2 -20.87 -28.37 -2.13
C GLN A 2 -20.21 -27.16 -2.82
N TYR A 3 -20.03 -26.09 -2.03
CA TYR A 3 -19.12 -24.99 -2.34
C TYR A 3 -17.78 -25.27 -1.70
N SER A 4 -16.70 -24.93 -2.38
CA SER A 4 -15.39 -24.81 -1.74
C SER A 4 -15.21 -23.39 -1.24
N GLU A 5 -14.76 -23.22 0.01
CA GLU A 5 -14.48 -21.89 0.58
C GLU A 5 -12.99 -21.66 0.68
N PHE A 6 -12.54 -20.49 0.23
CA PHE A 6 -11.14 -20.06 0.29
C PHE A 6 -11.06 -18.56 0.45
N LEU A 7 -10.31 -18.08 1.43
CA LEU A 7 -10.06 -16.66 1.70
C LEU A 7 -11.32 -15.78 1.69
N GLY A 8 -12.42 -16.26 2.26
CA GLY A 8 -13.67 -15.51 2.32
C GLY A 8 -14.51 -15.57 1.03
N PHE A 9 -14.10 -16.34 0.04
CA PHE A 9 -14.87 -16.64 -1.16
C PHE A 9 -15.44 -18.05 -1.11
N LYS A 10 -16.65 -18.23 -1.65
CA LYS A 10 -17.21 -19.53 -1.96
C LYS A 10 -17.21 -19.75 -3.46
N LEU A 11 -16.70 -20.89 -3.88
CA LEU A 11 -16.48 -21.26 -5.27
C LEU A 11 -17.41 -22.39 -5.68
N LYS A 12 -18.00 -22.30 -6.87
CA LYS A 12 -18.84 -23.34 -7.43
C LYS A 12 -18.60 -23.49 -8.93
N VAL A 13 -18.43 -24.73 -9.36
CA VAL A 13 -18.38 -25.06 -10.77
C VAL A 13 -19.80 -25.13 -11.33
N ARG A 14 -20.05 -24.42 -12.43
CA ARG A 14 -21.32 -24.46 -13.18
C ARG A 14 -21.07 -24.78 -14.65
N LYS A 15 -21.95 -25.56 -15.23
CA LYS A 15 -21.97 -25.79 -16.68
C LYS A 15 -22.50 -24.54 -17.39
N LYS A 16 -21.76 -24.03 -18.39
CA LYS A 16 -22.18 -22.94 -19.26
C LYS A 16 -22.01 -23.39 -20.73
N GLY A 17 -23.12 -23.81 -21.34
CA GLY A 17 -23.09 -24.47 -22.65
C GLY A 17 -22.27 -25.77 -22.59
N ARG A 18 -21.26 -25.89 -23.45
CA ARG A 18 -20.34 -27.05 -23.50
C ARG A 18 -19.15 -26.98 -22.51
N LYS A 19 -19.01 -25.89 -21.73
CA LYS A 19 -17.86 -25.65 -20.83
C LYS A 19 -18.31 -25.60 -19.37
N TYR A 20 -17.38 -25.95 -18.47
CA TYR A 20 -17.54 -25.71 -17.05
C TYR A 20 -16.84 -24.42 -16.67
N VAL A 21 -17.50 -23.56 -15.89
CA VAL A 21 -16.96 -22.29 -15.40
C VAL A 21 -17.06 -22.23 -13.88
N VAL A 22 -16.05 -21.66 -13.26
CA VAL A 22 -16.08 -21.39 -11.81
C VAL A 22 -16.83 -20.09 -11.59
N ARG A 23 -17.81 -20.11 -10.69
CA ARG A 23 -18.51 -18.93 -10.17
C ARG A 23 -18.08 -18.71 -8.74
N SER A 24 -17.75 -17.49 -8.41
CA SER A 24 -17.30 -17.09 -7.07
C SER A 24 -18.22 -16.03 -6.48
N HIS A 25 -18.53 -16.18 -5.21
CA HIS A 25 -19.30 -15.28 -4.35
C HIS A 25 -18.52 -14.95 -3.10
N MET A 26 -18.94 -13.95 -2.36
CA MET A 26 -18.55 -13.82 -0.96
C MET A 26 -19.02 -15.04 -0.18
N SER A 27 -18.20 -15.57 0.75
CA SER A 27 -18.64 -16.62 1.66
C SER A 27 -19.74 -16.09 2.59
N ASN A 28 -20.57 -16.98 3.14
CA ASN A 28 -21.66 -16.56 4.02
C ASN A 28 -21.12 -15.80 5.24
N LYS A 29 -20.03 -16.28 5.82
CA LYS A 29 -19.34 -15.62 6.96
C LYS A 29 -18.79 -14.23 6.57
N ALA A 30 -18.22 -14.09 5.38
CA ALA A 30 -17.73 -12.82 4.87
C ALA A 30 -18.88 -11.83 4.61
N TYR A 31 -19.98 -12.30 4.04
CA TYR A 31 -21.20 -11.51 3.82
C TYR A 31 -21.75 -10.97 5.15
N GLN A 32 -21.92 -11.84 6.16
CA GLN A 32 -22.40 -11.43 7.47
C GLN A 32 -21.48 -10.38 8.12
N LYS A 33 -20.18 -10.64 8.14
CA LYS A 33 -19.20 -9.66 8.68
C LYS A 33 -19.25 -8.31 7.96
N ALA A 34 -19.37 -8.31 6.63
CA ALA A 34 -19.48 -7.08 5.85
C ALA A 34 -20.77 -6.33 6.19
N HIS A 35 -21.90 -7.03 6.29
CA HIS A 35 -23.18 -6.45 6.66
C HIS A 35 -23.17 -5.87 8.09
N GLU A 36 -22.69 -6.64 9.07
CA GLU A 36 -22.56 -6.20 10.48
C GLU A 36 -21.68 -4.97 10.60
N LYS A 37 -20.49 -5.01 9.96
CA LYS A 37 -19.53 -3.90 9.99
C LYS A 37 -20.13 -2.62 9.39
N LEU A 38 -20.77 -2.72 8.24
CA LEU A 38 -21.41 -1.56 7.60
C LEU A 38 -22.60 -1.05 8.40
N SER A 39 -23.41 -1.94 9.00
CA SER A 39 -24.52 -1.55 9.88
C SER A 39 -24.01 -0.80 11.12
N GLU A 40 -22.90 -1.25 11.70
CA GLU A 40 -22.24 -0.56 12.82
C GLU A 40 -21.75 0.84 12.41
N GLU A 41 -21.07 0.94 11.25
CA GLU A 41 -20.59 2.24 10.76
C GLU A 41 -21.74 3.22 10.45
N VAL A 42 -22.87 2.71 9.91
CA VAL A 42 -24.08 3.53 9.70
C VAL A 42 -24.69 3.99 11.03
N LYS A 43 -24.71 3.13 12.06
CA LYS A 43 -25.17 3.53 13.42
C LYS A 43 -24.28 4.64 13.98
N LYS A 44 -22.94 4.46 13.94
CA LYS A 44 -21.98 5.46 14.39
C LYS A 44 -22.12 6.78 13.64
N LEU A 45 -22.34 6.72 12.32
CA LEU A 45 -22.53 7.89 11.49
C LEU A 45 -23.78 8.68 11.87
N ALA A 46 -24.89 7.99 12.19
CA ALA A 46 -26.14 8.60 12.60
C ALA A 46 -26.13 9.21 14.01
N HIS A 47 -25.29 8.69 14.90
CA HIS A 47 -25.17 9.17 16.29
C HIS A 47 -23.98 10.12 16.50
N ALA A 48 -23.16 10.35 15.48
CA ALA A 48 -22.03 11.26 15.57
C ALA A 48 -22.49 12.72 15.67
N SER A 49 -21.82 13.53 16.49
CA SER A 49 -21.97 14.99 16.46
C SER A 49 -21.58 15.54 15.09
N GLU A 50 -22.04 16.73 14.74
CA GLU A 50 -21.79 17.33 13.43
C GLU A 50 -20.30 17.38 13.08
N ASP A 51 -19.44 17.72 14.03
CA ASP A 51 -17.99 17.76 13.88
C ASP A 51 -17.39 16.36 13.64
N ALA A 52 -17.87 15.35 14.35
CA ALA A 52 -17.40 13.98 14.26
C ALA A 52 -17.93 13.24 13.02
N GLN A 53 -19.06 13.71 12.46
CA GLN A 53 -19.76 13.05 11.36
C GLN A 53 -18.90 12.96 10.09
N PHE A 54 -18.03 13.96 9.86
CA PHE A 54 -17.10 13.91 8.74
C PHE A 54 -16.09 12.76 8.84
N ILE A 55 -15.48 12.60 10.00
CA ILE A 55 -14.50 11.51 10.24
C ILE A 55 -15.21 10.16 10.11
N GLN A 56 -16.42 10.07 10.66
CA GLN A 56 -17.20 8.83 10.61
C GLN A 56 -17.66 8.48 9.18
N LEU A 57 -18.01 9.49 8.38
CA LEU A 57 -18.33 9.30 6.96
C LEU A 57 -17.10 8.80 6.17
N GLN A 58 -15.91 9.32 6.45
CA GLN A 58 -14.69 8.82 5.83
C GLN A 58 -14.43 7.36 6.20
N LYS A 59 -14.64 6.96 7.46
CA LYS A 59 -14.52 5.56 7.91
C LYS A 59 -15.49 4.64 7.17
N TYR A 60 -16.78 5.03 7.09
CA TYR A 60 -17.78 4.30 6.32
C TYR A 60 -17.35 4.14 4.85
N ASN A 61 -16.96 5.22 4.18
CA ASN A 61 -16.51 5.21 2.81
C ASN A 61 -15.28 4.32 2.59
N SER A 62 -14.33 4.32 3.53
CA SER A 62 -13.15 3.47 3.49
C SER A 62 -13.48 1.99 3.63
N VAL A 63 -14.42 1.64 4.51
CA VAL A 63 -14.91 0.25 4.65
C VAL A 63 -15.55 -0.22 3.34
N VAL A 64 -16.44 0.60 2.74
CA VAL A 64 -17.05 0.28 1.44
C VAL A 64 -16.00 0.09 0.36
N ALA A 65 -15.02 1.01 0.25
CA ALA A 65 -13.97 0.93 -0.75
C ALA A 65 -13.10 -0.31 -0.57
N GLY A 66 -12.76 -0.67 0.67
CA GLY A 66 -11.99 -1.88 0.99
C GLY A 66 -12.74 -3.16 0.63
N LEU A 67 -14.03 -3.23 0.93
CA LEU A 67 -14.87 -4.37 0.55
C LEU A 67 -14.95 -4.53 -0.98
N HIS A 68 -15.16 -3.43 -1.71
CA HIS A 68 -15.16 -3.44 -3.18
C HIS A 68 -13.81 -3.85 -3.77
N GLU A 69 -12.71 -3.42 -3.14
CA GLU A 69 -11.36 -3.76 -3.61
C GLU A 69 -11.09 -5.25 -3.42
N TYR A 70 -11.42 -5.80 -2.25
CA TYR A 70 -11.13 -7.18 -1.92
C TYR A 70 -12.07 -8.17 -2.64
N TYR A 71 -13.39 -7.95 -2.54
CA TYR A 71 -14.38 -8.88 -3.09
C TYR A 71 -14.81 -8.59 -4.53
N GLY A 72 -14.39 -7.46 -5.10
CA GLY A 72 -14.72 -7.08 -6.48
C GLY A 72 -14.18 -8.03 -7.56
N ILE A 73 -13.24 -8.92 -7.19
CA ILE A 73 -12.73 -9.99 -8.07
C ILE A 73 -13.67 -11.19 -8.19
N ALA A 74 -14.67 -11.32 -7.30
CA ALA A 74 -15.66 -12.39 -7.39
C ALA A 74 -16.51 -12.24 -8.66
N THR A 75 -16.80 -13.34 -9.34
CA THR A 75 -17.60 -13.32 -10.58
C THR A 75 -19.03 -12.83 -10.36
N GLU A 76 -19.56 -13.00 -9.15
CA GLU A 76 -20.90 -12.57 -8.73
C GLU A 76 -20.88 -11.41 -7.73
N ALA A 77 -19.77 -10.64 -7.71
CA ALA A 77 -19.60 -9.52 -6.79
C ALA A 77 -20.75 -8.52 -6.82
N SER A 78 -21.25 -8.17 -8.01
CA SER A 78 -22.36 -7.22 -8.16
C SER A 78 -23.65 -7.73 -7.48
N HIS A 79 -23.92 -9.03 -7.55
CA HIS A 79 -25.07 -9.65 -6.89
C HIS A 79 -24.92 -9.60 -5.36
N ASP A 80 -23.73 -9.96 -4.86
CA ASP A 80 -23.47 -10.00 -3.41
C ASP A 80 -23.52 -8.58 -2.82
N PHE A 81 -22.89 -7.60 -3.45
CA PHE A 81 -22.94 -6.21 -3.01
C PHE A 81 -24.32 -5.58 -3.20
N GLY A 82 -25.10 -6.01 -4.22
CA GLY A 82 -26.47 -5.59 -4.38
C GLY A 82 -27.34 -5.99 -3.19
N ARG A 83 -27.17 -7.21 -2.69
CA ARG A 83 -27.89 -7.71 -1.49
C ARG A 83 -27.49 -6.95 -0.23
N VAL A 84 -26.18 -6.77 0.04
CA VAL A 84 -25.71 -5.95 1.17
C VAL A 84 -26.24 -4.52 1.03
N GLY A 85 -26.17 -3.97 -0.18
CA GLY A 85 -26.58 -2.61 -0.49
C GLY A 85 -28.06 -2.35 -0.26
N PHE A 86 -28.92 -3.34 -0.48
CA PHE A 86 -30.35 -3.20 -0.21
C PHE A 86 -30.62 -2.87 1.26
N ASP A 87 -30.03 -3.63 2.17
CA ASP A 87 -30.23 -3.46 3.60
C ASP A 87 -29.51 -2.19 4.13
N ILE A 88 -28.27 -1.96 3.71
CA ILE A 88 -27.49 -0.80 4.17
C ILE A 88 -28.09 0.51 3.66
N ASN A 89 -28.56 0.56 2.42
CA ASN A 89 -29.24 1.76 1.89
C ASN A 89 -30.56 2.04 2.60
N LYS A 90 -31.27 1.01 3.05
CA LYS A 90 -32.49 1.17 3.89
C LYS A 90 -32.11 1.75 5.27
N GLN A 91 -31.06 1.24 5.89
CA GLN A 91 -30.56 1.76 7.18
C GLN A 91 -30.09 3.22 7.06
N LEU A 92 -29.30 3.56 6.02
CA LEU A 92 -28.87 4.93 5.75
C LEU A 92 -30.06 5.88 5.63
N ARG A 93 -31.04 5.53 4.80
CA ARG A 93 -32.25 6.35 4.61
C ARG A 93 -33.05 6.53 5.87
N ASN A 94 -33.24 5.48 6.66
CA ASN A 94 -34.04 5.55 7.87
C ASN A 94 -33.37 6.36 8.98
N ARG A 95 -32.04 6.27 9.11
CA ARG A 95 -31.28 6.91 10.20
C ARG A 95 -30.85 8.33 9.88
N LEU A 96 -30.63 8.66 8.60
CA LEU A 96 -30.15 9.96 8.13
C LEU A 96 -31.21 10.64 7.23
N LYS A 97 -32.48 10.46 7.57
CA LYS A 97 -33.63 10.79 6.71
C LYS A 97 -33.67 12.24 6.22
N GLY A 98 -33.28 13.20 7.06
CA GLY A 98 -33.27 14.64 6.74
C GLY A 98 -31.98 15.12 6.05
N ASP A 99 -30.88 14.39 6.25
CA ASP A 99 -29.53 14.90 5.94
C ASP A 99 -28.97 14.34 4.61
N LEU A 100 -29.60 13.26 4.09
CA LEU A 100 -29.19 12.65 2.83
C LEU A 100 -29.81 13.33 1.61
N SER A 101 -28.96 13.83 0.72
CA SER A 101 -29.38 14.41 -0.57
C SER A 101 -28.93 13.60 -1.78
N LYS A 102 -29.53 13.86 -2.94
CA LYS A 102 -29.11 13.34 -4.25
C LYS A 102 -28.00 14.21 -4.88
N THR A 103 -27.83 15.42 -4.40
CA THR A 103 -26.90 16.42 -4.92
C THR A 103 -25.88 16.81 -3.88
N GLY A 104 -24.64 17.05 -4.32
CA GLY A 104 -23.57 17.47 -3.43
C GLY A 104 -22.28 17.74 -4.21
N TYR A 105 -21.20 17.98 -3.49
CA TYR A 105 -19.91 18.28 -4.07
C TYR A 105 -19.08 17.01 -4.24
N LEU A 106 -18.67 16.73 -5.45
CA LEU A 106 -17.84 15.58 -5.80
C LEU A 106 -16.49 16.06 -6.33
N LYS A 107 -15.51 16.16 -5.43
CA LYS A 107 -14.14 16.56 -5.78
C LYS A 107 -13.50 15.54 -6.73
N ASP A 108 -12.66 16.03 -7.65
CA ASP A 108 -11.85 15.17 -8.48
C ASP A 108 -10.96 14.24 -7.63
N GLY A 109 -10.94 12.96 -7.98
CA GLY A 109 -10.21 11.94 -7.25
C GLY A 109 -10.89 10.57 -7.29
N PHE A 110 -10.45 9.69 -6.40
CA PHE A 110 -10.86 8.28 -6.35
C PHE A 110 -12.38 8.06 -6.33
N ILE A 111 -13.11 8.81 -5.48
CA ILE A 111 -14.57 8.63 -5.36
C ILE A 111 -15.27 9.03 -6.66
N LYS A 112 -14.89 10.15 -7.28
CA LYS A 112 -15.48 10.59 -8.56
C LYS A 112 -15.20 9.59 -9.68
N GLN A 113 -13.95 9.12 -9.79
CA GLN A 113 -13.54 8.15 -10.82
C GLN A 113 -14.29 6.83 -10.68
N LYS A 114 -14.41 6.32 -9.44
CA LYS A 114 -14.96 4.98 -9.20
C LYS A 114 -16.48 4.96 -9.06
N TYR A 115 -17.06 5.98 -8.44
CA TYR A 115 -18.47 6.00 -8.04
C TYR A 115 -19.30 7.14 -8.66
N GLY A 116 -18.66 8.10 -9.33
CA GLY A 116 -19.33 9.31 -9.83
C GLY A 116 -20.48 9.05 -10.82
N GLN A 117 -20.45 7.93 -11.54
CA GLN A 117 -21.52 7.53 -12.47
C GLN A 117 -22.65 6.74 -11.78
N SER A 118 -22.57 6.51 -10.47
CA SER A 118 -23.56 5.72 -9.76
C SER A 118 -24.83 6.52 -9.47
N ARG A 119 -25.98 6.05 -9.93
CA ARG A 119 -27.30 6.58 -9.53
C ARG A 119 -27.61 6.34 -8.04
N GLN A 120 -26.87 5.48 -7.36
CA GLN A 120 -27.02 5.18 -5.94
C GLN A 120 -26.20 6.14 -5.05
N LEU A 121 -25.31 6.95 -5.63
CA LEU A 121 -24.53 7.93 -4.88
C LEU A 121 -25.46 8.89 -4.15
N ARG A 122 -25.17 9.14 -2.87
CA ARG A 122 -25.87 10.09 -2.00
C ARG A 122 -24.85 11.00 -1.36
N PHE A 123 -25.35 12.07 -0.74
CA PHE A 123 -24.52 13.06 -0.08
C PHE A 123 -25.06 13.35 1.30
N LEU A 124 -24.17 13.41 2.27
CA LEU A 124 -24.43 13.86 3.63
C LEU A 124 -23.71 15.20 3.81
N HIS A 125 -24.45 16.26 4.13
CA HIS A 125 -23.90 17.62 4.19
C HIS A 125 -23.01 17.97 2.98
N LYS A 126 -23.53 17.71 1.77
CA LYS A 126 -22.85 17.88 0.45
C LYS A 126 -21.63 16.99 0.21
N ARG A 127 -21.28 16.07 1.13
CA ARG A 127 -20.14 15.13 1.01
C ARG A 127 -20.60 13.75 0.54
N PRO A 128 -19.84 13.06 -0.33
CA PRO A 128 -20.29 11.81 -0.93
C PRO A 128 -20.34 10.65 0.07
N VAL A 129 -21.45 9.94 0.07
CA VAL A 129 -21.67 8.64 0.74
C VAL A 129 -21.54 7.57 -0.32
N VAL A 130 -20.47 6.77 -0.25
CA VAL A 130 -20.15 5.75 -1.25
C VAL A 130 -21.17 4.61 -1.21
N PRO A 131 -21.83 4.27 -2.34
CA PRO A 131 -22.85 3.22 -2.37
C PRO A 131 -22.22 1.83 -2.39
N ILE A 132 -22.47 1.02 -1.37
CA ILE A 132 -21.99 -0.38 -1.32
C ILE A 132 -22.60 -1.24 -2.43
N GLY A 133 -23.81 -0.98 -2.86
CA GLY A 133 -24.47 -1.73 -3.93
C GLY A 133 -23.89 -1.47 -5.34
N TYR A 134 -23.05 -0.45 -5.50
CA TYR A 134 -22.43 -0.11 -6.78
C TYR A 134 -21.02 -0.67 -6.87
N ALA A 135 -20.91 -1.95 -7.17
CA ALA A 135 -19.62 -2.57 -7.42
C ALA A 135 -19.38 -2.72 -8.94
N ARG A 136 -18.24 -2.26 -9.41
CA ARG A 136 -17.75 -2.60 -10.75
C ARG A 136 -16.97 -3.90 -10.65
N PRO A 137 -17.40 -5.00 -11.31
CA PRO A 137 -16.64 -6.25 -11.30
C PRO A 137 -15.24 -5.98 -11.87
N LYS A 138 -14.25 -6.49 -11.20
CA LYS A 138 -12.88 -6.53 -11.72
C LYS A 138 -12.74 -7.85 -12.49
N ASN A 139 -12.29 -7.79 -13.73
CA ASN A 139 -11.85 -8.99 -14.39
C ASN A 139 -10.72 -9.60 -13.58
N ALA A 140 -10.80 -10.91 -13.32
CA ALA A 140 -9.69 -11.64 -12.74
C ALA A 140 -8.47 -11.34 -13.62
N GLN A 141 -7.40 -10.81 -13.00
CA GLN A 141 -6.16 -10.53 -13.73
C GLN A 141 -5.57 -11.88 -14.16
N HIS A 142 -5.90 -12.32 -15.36
CA HIS A 142 -5.23 -13.45 -15.96
C HIS A 142 -3.79 -13.03 -16.26
N LYS A 143 -2.86 -13.44 -15.41
CA LYS A 143 -1.44 -13.32 -15.73
C LYS A 143 -1.22 -14.05 -17.05
N ARG A 144 -0.62 -13.37 -18.04
CA ARG A 144 -0.20 -14.02 -19.28
C ARG A 144 0.65 -15.23 -18.92
N LYS A 145 0.54 -16.34 -19.65
CA LYS A 145 1.35 -17.58 -19.42
C LYS A 145 2.85 -17.28 -19.33
N ALA A 146 3.31 -16.27 -20.09
CA ALA A 146 4.68 -15.77 -20.03
C ALA A 146 5.06 -15.18 -18.66
N VAL A 147 4.10 -14.67 -17.86
CA VAL A 147 4.36 -14.08 -16.53
C VAL A 147 4.32 -15.19 -15.48
N ASN A 148 5.46 -15.84 -15.25
CA ASN A 148 5.60 -16.93 -14.31
C ASN A 148 6.97 -16.88 -13.62
N LYS A 149 7.09 -17.55 -12.45
CA LYS A 149 8.32 -17.58 -11.65
C LYS A 149 9.35 -18.61 -12.14
N TYR A 150 9.00 -19.45 -13.08
CA TYR A 150 9.78 -20.63 -13.47
C TYR A 150 10.78 -20.34 -14.60
N THR A 151 10.52 -19.33 -15.45
CA THR A 151 11.41 -18.91 -16.52
C THR A 151 12.08 -17.57 -16.22
N PRO A 152 13.32 -17.31 -16.74
CA PRO A 152 13.97 -16.01 -16.61
C PRO A 152 13.13 -14.85 -17.16
N GLU A 153 12.51 -15.06 -18.32
CA GLU A 153 11.63 -14.08 -18.99
C GLU A 153 10.38 -13.82 -18.16
N GLY A 154 9.78 -14.87 -17.59
CA GLY A 154 8.62 -14.76 -16.70
C GLY A 154 8.93 -13.96 -15.44
N ARG A 155 10.09 -14.20 -14.82
CA ARG A 155 10.57 -13.40 -13.66
C ARG A 155 10.78 -11.94 -14.03
N LYS A 156 11.41 -11.65 -15.18
CA LYS A 156 11.54 -10.25 -15.67
C LYS A 156 10.19 -9.57 -15.84
N LEU A 157 9.20 -10.27 -16.39
CA LEU A 157 7.85 -9.74 -16.57
C LEU A 157 7.11 -9.49 -15.25
N ILE A 158 7.30 -10.36 -14.23
CA ILE A 158 6.75 -10.15 -12.88
C ILE A 158 7.31 -8.85 -12.30
N HIS A 159 8.58 -8.58 -12.50
CA HIS A 159 9.28 -7.45 -11.88
C HIS A 159 9.31 -6.19 -12.75
N LYS A 160 8.78 -6.23 -13.97
CA LYS A 160 8.81 -5.11 -14.94
C LYS A 160 8.27 -3.80 -14.37
N ASN A 161 7.27 -3.87 -13.51
CA ASN A 161 6.62 -2.68 -12.92
C ASN A 161 7.20 -2.27 -11.56
N LEU A 162 8.15 -3.02 -11.00
CA LEU A 162 8.72 -2.72 -9.69
C LEU A 162 9.74 -1.58 -9.73
N GLN A 163 10.17 -1.15 -10.91
CA GLN A 163 11.22 -0.12 -11.11
C GLN A 163 12.51 -0.41 -10.32
N ILE A 164 12.77 -1.69 -10.03
CA ILE A 164 13.90 -2.18 -9.25
C ILE A 164 14.75 -3.07 -10.14
N ASP A 165 16.07 -2.96 -10.08
CA ASP A 165 16.95 -3.94 -10.68
C ASP A 165 16.90 -5.25 -9.89
N THR A 166 16.28 -6.27 -10.50
CA THR A 166 16.10 -7.58 -9.88
C THR A 166 17.42 -8.35 -9.74
N GLY A 167 18.40 -8.07 -10.58
CA GLY A 167 19.75 -8.65 -10.47
C GLY A 167 20.42 -8.22 -9.18
N THR A 168 20.43 -6.92 -8.91
CA THR A 168 20.96 -6.36 -7.68
C THR A 168 20.15 -6.81 -6.45
N MET A 169 18.82 -6.90 -6.55
CA MET A 169 18.00 -7.41 -5.44
C MET A 169 18.37 -8.87 -5.10
N LEU A 170 18.51 -9.72 -6.10
CA LEU A 170 18.93 -11.10 -5.90
C LEU A 170 20.35 -11.20 -5.33
N TRP A 171 21.23 -10.29 -5.74
CA TRP A 171 22.57 -10.21 -5.16
C TRP A 171 22.51 -9.84 -3.66
N VAL A 172 21.72 -8.82 -3.27
CA VAL A 172 21.51 -8.44 -1.88
C VAL A 172 20.98 -9.61 -1.04
N MET A 173 20.03 -10.38 -1.58
CA MET A 173 19.47 -11.57 -0.91
C MET A 173 20.50 -12.69 -0.71
N ARG A 174 21.37 -12.92 -1.71
CA ARG A 174 22.37 -14.01 -1.69
C ARG A 174 23.64 -13.66 -0.94
N ASN A 175 23.86 -12.38 -0.65
CA ASN A 175 25.06 -11.89 0.03
C ASN A 175 24.66 -11.18 1.33
N PRO A 176 24.22 -11.93 2.36
CA PRO A 176 23.96 -11.36 3.68
C PRO A 176 25.25 -10.83 4.28
N VAL A 177 25.15 -9.77 5.07
CA VAL A 177 26.31 -9.20 5.79
C VAL A 177 26.66 -10.14 6.95
N ARG A 178 27.88 -10.66 6.95
CA ARG A 178 28.37 -11.57 7.99
C ARG A 178 28.29 -10.92 9.38
N GLY A 179 27.87 -11.70 10.39
CA GLY A 179 27.79 -11.23 11.78
C GLY A 179 26.61 -10.31 12.09
N ARG A 180 25.65 -10.17 11.17
CA ARG A 180 24.40 -9.43 11.38
C ARG A 180 23.22 -10.39 11.64
N SER A 181 22.18 -9.87 12.29
CA SER A 181 20.96 -10.63 12.59
C SER A 181 20.17 -10.98 11.31
N ILE A 182 19.25 -11.95 11.43
CA ILE A 182 18.30 -12.28 10.36
C ILE A 182 17.41 -11.07 10.09
N GLU A 183 16.95 -10.38 11.14
CA GLU A 183 16.13 -9.17 11.04
C GLU A 183 16.82 -8.08 10.20
N TYR A 184 18.12 -7.83 10.44
CA TYR A 184 18.90 -6.90 9.62
C TYR A 184 18.93 -7.31 8.14
N ALA A 185 19.11 -8.61 7.86
CA ALA A 185 19.18 -9.13 6.50
C ALA A 185 17.82 -8.95 5.77
N ASP A 186 16.70 -9.26 6.44
CA ASP A 186 15.36 -9.12 5.90
C ASP A 186 14.99 -7.64 5.69
N ASN A 187 15.32 -6.79 6.65
CA ASN A 187 15.09 -5.36 6.56
C ASN A 187 15.93 -4.70 5.46
N ARG A 188 17.15 -5.18 5.21
CA ARG A 188 17.99 -4.72 4.11
C ARG A 188 17.34 -4.97 2.74
N ILE A 189 16.70 -6.14 2.55
CA ILE A 189 15.97 -6.47 1.33
C ILE A 189 14.73 -5.60 1.20
N SER A 190 13.97 -5.46 2.28
CA SER A 190 12.77 -4.63 2.34
C SER A 190 13.06 -3.16 2.03
N LEU A 191 14.14 -2.61 2.57
CA LEU A 191 14.61 -1.25 2.29
C LEU A 191 15.04 -1.08 0.83
N TYR A 192 15.72 -2.09 0.24
CA TYR A 192 16.10 -2.04 -1.17
C TYR A 192 14.87 -1.90 -2.06
N ALA A 193 13.82 -2.66 -1.77
CA ALA A 193 12.55 -2.56 -2.47
C ALA A 193 11.87 -1.20 -2.24
N ALA A 194 11.78 -0.75 -0.99
CA ALA A 194 11.10 0.51 -0.62
C ALA A 194 11.81 1.76 -1.17
N GLN A 195 13.14 1.72 -1.27
CA GLN A 195 13.95 2.82 -1.82
C GLN A 195 14.16 2.69 -3.34
N TYR A 196 13.53 1.71 -4.01
CA TYR A 196 13.69 1.46 -5.45
C TYR A 196 15.15 1.27 -5.88
N GLY A 197 15.98 0.64 -5.05
CA GLY A 197 17.40 0.45 -5.29
C GLY A 197 18.22 1.74 -5.29
N LYS A 198 17.67 2.85 -4.75
CA LYS A 198 18.31 4.16 -4.75
C LYS A 198 18.86 4.52 -3.37
N CYS A 199 19.97 5.24 -3.36
CA CYS A 199 20.51 5.85 -2.15
C CYS A 199 19.51 6.86 -1.56
N ALA A 200 19.23 6.76 -0.25
CA ALA A 200 18.24 7.62 0.41
C ALA A 200 18.62 9.11 0.42
N VAL A 201 19.91 9.42 0.34
CA VAL A 201 20.41 10.80 0.34
C VAL A 201 20.48 11.35 -1.09
N THR A 202 21.22 10.68 -1.99
CA THR A 202 21.49 11.20 -3.34
C THR A 202 20.36 10.89 -4.35
N GLY A 203 19.50 9.91 -4.06
CA GLY A 203 18.50 9.44 -5.01
C GLY A 203 19.05 8.65 -6.21
N LYS A 204 20.37 8.47 -6.32
CA LYS A 204 21.02 7.72 -7.39
C LYS A 204 20.88 6.22 -7.19
N VAL A 205 20.76 5.47 -8.30
CA VAL A 205 20.72 3.99 -8.27
C VAL A 205 22.05 3.47 -7.76
N MET A 206 22.02 2.48 -6.86
CA MET A 206 23.21 1.87 -6.26
C MET A 206 23.60 0.57 -6.98
N ALA A 207 24.89 0.40 -7.25
CA ALA A 207 25.43 -0.89 -7.69
C ALA A 207 25.48 -1.90 -6.51
N PRO A 208 25.51 -3.23 -6.75
CA PRO A 208 25.48 -4.23 -5.70
C PRO A 208 26.47 -4.03 -4.56
N HIS A 209 27.73 -3.73 -4.90
CA HIS A 209 28.84 -3.52 -3.94
C HIS A 209 28.89 -2.12 -3.34
N ASP A 210 28.03 -1.22 -3.78
CA ASP A 210 27.92 0.16 -3.27
C ASP A 210 26.82 0.31 -2.20
N ILE A 211 26.02 -0.75 -1.98
CA ILE A 211 24.87 -0.74 -1.06
C ILE A 211 25.33 -0.92 0.37
N HIS A 212 25.22 0.15 1.17
CA HIS A 212 25.41 0.12 2.61
C HIS A 212 24.06 0.25 3.34
N CYS A 213 23.74 -0.74 4.19
CA CYS A 213 22.61 -0.66 5.12
C CYS A 213 23.15 -0.07 6.44
N HIS A 214 22.81 1.18 6.68
CA HIS A 214 23.32 1.99 7.78
C HIS A 214 22.30 2.08 8.91
N HIS A 215 22.74 1.97 10.16
CA HIS A 215 21.95 2.24 11.35
C HIS A 215 21.92 3.75 11.60
N LYS A 216 20.71 4.35 11.56
CA LYS A 216 20.55 5.79 11.84
C LYS A 216 21.07 6.16 13.23
N VAL A 217 20.67 5.36 14.23
CA VAL A 217 21.27 5.35 15.57
C VAL A 217 22.25 4.17 15.61
N PRO A 218 23.56 4.38 15.87
CA PRO A 218 24.53 3.31 15.89
C PRO A 218 24.23 2.22 16.92
N VAL A 219 24.56 0.95 16.62
CA VAL A 219 24.38 -0.17 17.54
C VAL A 219 25.14 0.06 18.85
N SER A 220 26.33 0.67 18.81
CA SER A 220 27.12 1.05 20.00
C SER A 220 26.42 2.07 20.90
N LYS A 221 25.35 2.70 20.40
CA LYS A 221 24.51 3.69 21.09
C LYS A 221 23.09 3.18 21.37
N GLY A 222 22.89 1.88 21.34
CA GLY A 222 21.59 1.24 21.58
C GLY A 222 20.67 1.18 20.36
N GLY A 223 21.17 1.48 19.16
CA GLY A 223 20.40 1.31 17.92
C GLY A 223 20.11 -0.16 17.64
N THR A 224 18.91 -0.45 17.17
CA THR A 224 18.40 -1.78 16.86
C THR A 224 18.45 -2.08 15.36
N ASP A 225 18.29 -3.37 14.99
CA ASP A 225 18.16 -3.81 13.59
C ASP A 225 16.74 -3.60 13.01
N GLU A 226 15.85 -2.94 13.75
CA GLU A 226 14.49 -2.62 13.30
C GLU A 226 14.50 -1.79 12.02
N TYR A 227 13.51 -2.04 11.17
CA TYR A 227 13.34 -1.35 9.88
C TYR A 227 13.38 0.18 10.01
N ALA A 228 12.79 0.73 11.06
CA ALA A 228 12.75 2.18 11.32
C ALA A 228 14.12 2.79 11.56
N ASN A 229 15.05 2.03 12.15
CA ASN A 229 16.41 2.47 12.44
C ASN A 229 17.39 2.25 11.29
N LEU A 230 17.02 1.52 10.26
CA LEU A 230 17.87 1.21 9.12
C LEU A 230 17.59 2.11 7.91
N ILE A 231 18.58 2.30 7.06
CA ILE A 231 18.49 3.06 5.81
C ILE A 231 19.55 2.58 4.81
N LEU A 232 19.22 2.52 3.51
CA LEU A 232 20.21 2.22 2.48
C LEU A 232 20.81 3.49 1.89
N ILE A 233 22.11 3.55 1.90
CA ILE A 233 22.92 4.65 1.35
C ILE A 233 24.09 4.07 0.54
N CYS A 234 24.63 4.84 -0.40
CA CYS A 234 25.82 4.43 -1.15
C CYS A 234 27.07 4.60 -0.29
N LYS A 235 28.14 3.92 -0.71
CA LYS A 235 29.45 3.90 -0.02
C LYS A 235 29.97 5.29 0.27
N ASP A 236 29.93 6.19 -0.70
CA ASP A 236 30.47 7.56 -0.53
C ASP A 236 29.66 8.36 0.48
N VAL A 237 28.32 8.23 0.46
CA VAL A 237 27.44 8.83 1.48
C VAL A 237 27.72 8.22 2.85
N HIS A 238 27.97 6.91 2.96
CA HIS A 238 28.32 6.27 4.22
C HIS A 238 29.67 6.79 4.72
N THR A 239 30.65 6.98 3.82
CA THR A 239 31.97 7.51 4.18
C THR A 239 31.89 8.95 4.69
N ILE A 240 31.17 9.86 3.96
CA ILE A 240 31.03 11.25 4.40
C ILE A 240 30.20 11.39 5.67
N LEU A 241 29.26 10.46 5.89
CA LEU A 241 28.43 10.44 7.10
C LEU A 241 29.29 10.30 8.36
N HIS A 242 30.32 9.48 8.31
CA HIS A 242 31.26 9.23 9.43
C HIS A 242 32.57 10.01 9.37
N ALA A 243 32.77 10.81 8.32
CA ALA A 243 34.00 11.59 8.20
C ALA A 243 34.08 12.72 9.25
N SER A 244 35.19 12.80 9.93
CA SER A 244 35.56 13.91 10.87
C SER A 244 36.62 14.87 10.32
N GLN A 245 37.36 14.44 9.28
CA GLN A 245 38.45 15.23 8.70
C GLN A 245 37.95 16.10 7.55
N ASN A 246 38.20 17.40 7.62
CA ASN A 246 37.79 18.38 6.61
C ASN A 246 38.22 18.04 5.18
N PRO A 247 39.45 17.61 4.88
CA PRO A 247 39.86 17.28 3.51
C PRO A 247 39.03 16.15 2.89
N THR A 248 38.63 15.15 3.71
CA THR A 248 37.78 14.04 3.24
C THR A 248 36.35 14.53 2.97
N ILE A 249 35.82 15.39 3.83
CA ILE A 249 34.49 15.98 3.69
C ILE A 249 34.42 16.83 2.42
N GLU A 250 35.35 17.75 2.21
CA GLU A 250 35.41 18.62 1.04
C GLU A 250 35.53 17.83 -0.27
N ARG A 251 36.44 16.85 -0.30
CA ARG A 251 36.58 15.97 -1.47
C ARG A 251 35.29 15.25 -1.82
N LEU A 252 34.60 14.69 -0.81
CA LEU A 252 33.36 13.93 -1.03
C LEU A 252 32.17 14.84 -1.33
N LEU A 253 32.09 16.04 -0.77
CA LEU A 253 31.09 17.04 -1.14
C LEU A 253 31.19 17.42 -2.62
N ASN A 254 32.44 17.73 -3.06
CA ASN A 254 32.70 18.07 -4.48
C ASN A 254 32.37 16.90 -5.42
N PHE A 255 32.71 15.66 -5.01
CA PHE A 255 32.40 14.47 -5.80
C PHE A 255 30.91 14.16 -5.89
N LEU A 256 30.20 14.21 -4.76
CA LEU A 256 28.78 13.88 -4.68
C LEU A 256 27.90 14.98 -5.27
N ASN A 257 28.37 16.23 -5.25
CA ASN A 257 27.64 17.43 -5.71
C ASN A 257 26.20 17.44 -5.18
N LEU A 258 26.05 17.46 -3.87
CA LEU A 258 24.77 17.33 -3.19
C LEU A 258 23.95 18.61 -3.31
N GLU A 259 22.69 18.47 -3.68
CA GLU A 259 21.72 19.55 -3.61
C GLU A 259 21.40 19.93 -2.14
N PRO A 260 20.93 21.17 -1.85
CA PRO A 260 20.63 21.61 -0.49
C PRO A 260 19.72 20.66 0.31
N MET A 261 18.71 20.09 -0.34
CA MET A 261 17.82 19.08 0.28
C MET A 261 18.53 17.77 0.61
N GLN A 262 19.50 17.36 -0.22
CA GLN A 262 20.28 16.14 0.00
C GLN A 262 21.27 16.35 1.13
N LEU A 263 21.92 17.51 1.20
CA LEU A 263 22.79 17.89 2.31
C LEU A 263 22.03 17.95 3.65
N THR A 264 20.83 18.50 3.63
CA THR A 264 19.94 18.49 4.81
C THR A 264 19.64 17.07 5.29
N LYS A 265 19.38 16.13 4.36
CA LYS A 265 19.18 14.71 4.70
C LYS A 265 20.45 14.07 5.28
N LEU A 266 21.59 14.33 4.67
CA LEU A 266 22.89 13.87 5.17
C LEU A 266 23.16 14.39 6.60
N ASN A 267 22.95 15.67 6.84
CA ASN A 267 23.17 16.29 8.14
C ASN A 267 22.24 15.73 9.22
N LYS A 268 20.97 15.42 8.89
CA LYS A 268 20.07 14.70 9.81
C LYS A 268 20.63 13.33 10.21
N LEU A 269 21.19 12.58 9.26
CA LEU A 269 21.80 11.28 9.55
C LEU A 269 23.10 11.44 10.36
N ARG A 270 23.93 12.47 10.08
CA ARG A 270 25.14 12.77 10.85
C ARG A 270 24.82 13.06 12.31
N VAL A 271 23.82 13.90 12.57
CA VAL A 271 23.37 14.21 13.93
C VAL A 271 22.90 12.96 14.68
N LEU A 272 22.13 12.08 14.02
CA LEU A 272 21.73 10.80 14.62
C LEU A 272 22.91 9.86 14.89
N ALA A 273 23.96 9.96 14.12
CA ALA A 273 25.23 9.23 14.32
C ALA A 273 26.21 9.97 15.24
N GLU A 274 25.77 11.03 15.94
CA GLU A 274 26.59 11.89 16.82
C GLU A 274 27.76 12.57 16.10
N MET A 275 27.61 12.83 14.79
CA MET A 275 28.59 13.57 14.01
C MET A 275 28.15 15.04 13.82
N PRO A 276 29.07 16.01 13.84
CA PRO A 276 28.68 17.40 13.60
C PRO A 276 28.13 17.61 12.20
N PRO A 277 27.11 18.47 12.03
CA PRO A 277 26.59 18.80 10.72
C PRO A 277 27.67 19.48 9.87
N ILE A 278 27.57 19.28 8.54
CA ILE A 278 28.45 19.94 7.58
C ILE A 278 27.77 21.24 7.15
N ASN A 279 28.46 22.37 7.36
CA ASN A 279 28.05 23.68 6.85
C ASN A 279 28.73 23.91 5.49
N LEU A 280 27.98 24.46 4.54
CA LEU A 280 28.48 24.92 3.25
C LEU A 280 29.08 26.34 3.42
#